data_9bacb3b4e9e304fe3018bfcbff6474de
#
_entry.id   9bacb3b4e9e304fe3018bfcbff6474de
#
_cell.length_a   1.000
_cell.length_b   1.000
_cell.length_c   1.000
_cell.angle_alpha   90.00
_cell.angle_beta   90.00
_cell.angle_gamma   90.00
#
_symmetry.space_group_name_H-M   'P 1'
#
loop_
_entity.id
_entity.type
_entity.pdbx_description
1 polymer ?
#
loop_
_entity_poly.entity_id
_entity_poly.type
_entity_poly.pdbx_seq_one_letter_code
_entity_poly.pdbx_strand_id
1 'polypeptide(L)'
;VIEHGAWRRGRPVTTPPPSQPPSYPRPPRKTSRDWTVEDAVDGGFFVVAALLVVWLGWEVLSGESGLSLLGIVSGIVFWLLLAYVGLPRLQQLLARIYVPDYFIGRAVTDVGLLGDVVNLAADGSAEDVHEAMTRAGWTRADDVTLRSSWGIVVSAVLRRSYPAAPVSPLLLFGRQQAFAYEQEVDGNASQRHHVRFWPVPEGWVLPGGFRVDWLAAATYDRAVGLSAFTLQVTHKVDGDVDIERDYVVGTVRYAVPETRLRVIEDFSTAFTSRDGGGDIVRTDGSLAIVDVDGLSGQHTAPSPGAPRRAPWERRLPPPALLICGAFGLVKALLTLIGAITLALHGGLADTITEVAGMAVGASAVVALWGFTLGRRRWARTLLMAVATVDAVSQLVLLSGDAHPGLLVLATTSLSVLVIVTVSSTSVRRWVTGRA
;
A
#
# COMPACT_ATOMS: atom_id res chain seq x y z
N VAL A 1 9.55 -31.38 8.57
CA VAL A 1 8.36 -32.21 8.23
C VAL A 1 7.64 -32.48 9.54
N ILE A 2 6.59 -31.72 9.80
CA ILE A 2 5.74 -31.96 11.00
C ILE A 2 4.91 -33.19 10.68
N GLU A 3 5.06 -34.24 11.51
CA GLU A 3 4.23 -35.43 11.39
C GLU A 3 2.75 -35.06 11.51
N HIS A 4 1.97 -35.31 10.46
CA HIS A 4 0.53 -35.01 10.35
C HIS A 4 -0.38 -35.79 11.35
N GLY A 5 0.18 -36.41 12.39
CA GLY A 5 -0.54 -37.34 13.26
C GLY A 5 -1.02 -36.84 14.62
N ALA A 6 -0.77 -35.57 15.03
CA ALA A 6 -1.00 -35.14 16.40
C ALA A 6 -1.99 -33.96 16.58
N TRP A 7 -2.77 -33.63 15.55
CA TRP A 7 -3.72 -32.50 15.61
C TRP A 7 -5.00 -32.89 16.36
N ARG A 8 -5.20 -32.38 17.57
CA ARG A 8 -6.50 -32.51 18.24
C ARG A 8 -7.46 -31.54 17.58
N ARG A 9 -8.49 -32.07 16.95
CA ARG A 9 -9.65 -31.29 16.48
C ARG A 9 -10.17 -30.45 17.64
N GLY A 10 -10.33 -29.14 17.42
CA GLY A 10 -11.03 -28.27 18.36
C GLY A 10 -12.35 -28.96 18.77
N ARG A 11 -12.71 -28.94 20.07
CA ARG A 11 -14.00 -29.51 20.51
C ARG A 11 -15.10 -28.82 19.72
N PRO A 12 -15.94 -29.55 18.96
CA PRO A 12 -17.12 -28.96 18.40
C PRO A 12 -17.96 -28.39 19.55
N VAL A 13 -18.32 -27.12 19.47
CA VAL A 13 -19.36 -26.58 20.35
C VAL A 13 -20.64 -27.29 19.94
N THR A 14 -21.01 -28.33 20.64
CA THR A 14 -22.31 -29.02 20.48
C THR A 14 -23.38 -28.09 21.06
N THR A 15 -23.86 -27.16 20.24
CA THR A 15 -25.11 -26.47 20.50
C THR A 15 -26.22 -27.53 20.44
N PRO A 16 -27.09 -27.61 21.44
CA PRO A 16 -28.22 -28.54 21.38
C PRO A 16 -29.07 -28.20 20.13
N PRO A 17 -29.71 -29.22 19.53
CA PRO A 17 -30.56 -28.97 18.38
C PRO A 17 -31.63 -27.93 18.73
N PRO A 18 -31.96 -27.02 17.80
CA PRO A 18 -32.95 -25.97 18.05
C PRO A 18 -34.29 -26.60 18.41
N SER A 19 -34.94 -26.13 19.47
CA SER A 19 -36.24 -26.60 19.95
C SER A 19 -37.43 -26.13 19.09
N GLN A 20 -37.15 -25.22 18.14
CA GLN A 20 -38.13 -24.71 17.18
C GLN A 20 -37.54 -24.73 15.76
N PRO A 21 -38.34 -24.84 14.71
CA PRO A 21 -37.87 -24.75 13.36
C PRO A 21 -37.07 -23.45 13.17
N PRO A 22 -35.84 -23.48 12.60
CA PRO A 22 -35.04 -22.29 12.41
C PRO A 22 -35.78 -21.33 11.47
N SER A 23 -36.06 -20.11 11.94
CA SER A 23 -36.49 -19.03 11.10
C SER A 23 -35.24 -18.47 10.37
N TYR A 24 -35.34 -18.28 9.06
CA TYR A 24 -34.27 -17.61 8.32
C TYR A 24 -34.38 -16.10 8.57
N PRO A 25 -33.57 -15.51 9.45
CA PRO A 25 -33.50 -14.08 9.58
C PRO A 25 -32.84 -13.58 8.30
N ARG A 26 -33.59 -12.91 7.43
CA ARG A 26 -32.96 -12.20 6.32
C ARG A 26 -31.97 -11.21 6.94
N PRO A 27 -30.65 -11.43 6.80
CA PRO A 27 -29.71 -10.42 7.27
C PRO A 27 -30.07 -9.11 6.57
N PRO A 28 -30.00 -7.96 7.28
CA PRO A 28 -30.17 -6.69 6.63
C PRO A 28 -29.19 -6.72 5.45
N ARG A 29 -29.71 -6.45 4.25
CA ARG A 29 -28.88 -6.34 3.05
C ARG A 29 -27.78 -5.36 3.44
N LYS A 30 -26.56 -5.85 3.70
CA LYS A 30 -25.40 -4.98 3.78
C LYS A 30 -25.38 -4.28 2.43
N THR A 31 -25.82 -3.02 2.42
CA THR A 31 -25.73 -2.19 1.25
C THR A 31 -24.28 -2.22 0.83
N SER A 32 -24.07 -2.68 -0.41
CA SER A 32 -22.79 -2.46 -1.09
C SER A 32 -22.34 -1.05 -0.74
N ARG A 33 -21.11 -0.91 -0.31
CA ARG A 33 -20.46 0.36 0.09
C ARG A 33 -21.08 1.52 -0.69
N ASP A 34 -21.78 2.42 0.01
CA ASP A 34 -22.46 3.53 -0.63
C ASP A 34 -21.42 4.41 -1.33
N TRP A 35 -21.49 4.46 -2.64
CA TRP A 35 -20.66 5.36 -3.44
C TRP A 35 -21.04 6.80 -3.08
N THR A 36 -20.10 7.53 -2.56
CA THR A 36 -20.28 8.95 -2.27
C THR A 36 -19.98 9.79 -3.51
N VAL A 37 -20.54 10.99 -3.58
CA VAL A 37 -20.22 11.97 -4.64
C VAL A 37 -18.69 12.20 -4.70
N GLU A 38 -18.02 12.21 -3.56
CA GLU A 38 -16.55 12.34 -3.48
C GLU A 38 -15.83 11.15 -4.16
N ASP A 39 -16.38 9.92 -4.07
CA ASP A 39 -15.81 8.76 -4.76
C ASP A 39 -15.97 8.89 -6.28
N ALA A 40 -17.10 9.42 -6.74
CA ALA A 40 -17.34 9.66 -8.16
C ALA A 40 -16.44 10.77 -8.71
N VAL A 41 -16.24 11.85 -7.97
CA VAL A 41 -15.33 12.95 -8.33
C VAL A 41 -13.89 12.44 -8.41
N ASP A 42 -13.42 11.74 -7.38
CA ASP A 42 -12.06 11.18 -7.36
C ASP A 42 -11.83 10.16 -8.49
N GLY A 43 -12.83 9.31 -8.74
CA GLY A 43 -12.82 8.36 -9.86
C GLY A 43 -12.78 9.07 -11.21
N GLY A 44 -13.57 10.13 -11.40
CA GLY A 44 -13.60 10.93 -12.63
C GLY A 44 -12.24 11.58 -12.91
N PHE A 45 -11.65 12.27 -11.94
CA PHE A 45 -10.31 12.86 -12.11
C PHE A 45 -9.23 11.80 -12.34
N PHE A 46 -9.37 10.62 -11.72
CA PHE A 46 -8.45 9.53 -11.98
C PHE A 46 -8.54 9.01 -13.43
N VAL A 47 -9.76 8.81 -13.96
CA VAL A 47 -9.96 8.38 -15.35
C VAL A 47 -9.37 9.43 -16.31
N VAL A 48 -9.62 10.71 -16.06
CA VAL A 48 -9.04 11.80 -16.85
C VAL A 48 -7.50 11.74 -16.77
N ALA A 49 -6.92 11.61 -15.58
CA ALA A 49 -5.47 11.50 -15.43
C ALA A 49 -4.90 10.28 -16.17
N ALA A 50 -5.58 9.14 -16.14
CA ALA A 50 -5.16 7.94 -16.87
C ALA A 50 -5.17 8.17 -18.40
N LEU A 51 -6.21 8.81 -18.94
CA LEU A 51 -6.27 9.18 -20.36
C LEU A 51 -5.16 10.15 -20.74
N LEU A 52 -4.86 11.13 -19.87
CA LEU A 52 -3.76 12.06 -20.08
C LEU A 52 -2.39 11.37 -20.07
N VAL A 53 -2.20 10.38 -19.20
CA VAL A 53 -0.97 9.54 -19.16
C VAL A 53 -0.82 8.76 -20.46
N VAL A 54 -1.91 8.14 -20.96
CA VAL A 54 -1.88 7.39 -22.23
C VAL A 54 -1.57 8.34 -23.39
N TRP A 55 -2.20 9.50 -23.43
CA TRP A 55 -1.94 10.50 -24.47
C TRP A 55 -0.50 11.00 -24.43
N LEU A 56 -0.01 11.39 -23.25
CA LEU A 56 1.40 11.80 -23.06
C LEU A 56 2.37 10.69 -23.48
N GLY A 57 2.08 9.43 -23.13
CA GLY A 57 2.87 8.29 -23.57
C GLY A 57 2.89 8.13 -25.08
N TRP A 58 1.75 8.34 -25.72
CA TRP A 58 1.68 8.33 -27.18
C TRP A 58 2.54 9.42 -27.81
N GLU A 59 2.44 10.67 -27.34
CA GLU A 59 3.27 11.79 -27.84
C GLU A 59 4.77 11.53 -27.68
N VAL A 60 5.17 10.99 -26.51
CA VAL A 60 6.57 10.65 -26.24
C VAL A 60 7.08 9.51 -27.15
N LEU A 61 6.24 8.49 -27.41
CA LEU A 61 6.64 7.30 -28.17
C LEU A 61 6.53 7.51 -29.69
N SER A 62 5.60 8.37 -30.15
CA SER A 62 5.40 8.67 -31.59
C SER A 62 6.36 9.72 -32.12
N GLY A 63 7.01 10.51 -31.24
CA GLY A 63 8.05 11.46 -31.65
C GLY A 63 9.27 10.75 -32.24
N GLU A 64 9.95 11.40 -33.18
CA GLU A 64 11.17 10.89 -33.84
C GLU A 64 12.38 10.69 -32.91
N SER A 65 12.20 10.83 -31.60
CA SER A 65 13.26 10.75 -30.58
C SER A 65 13.90 9.37 -30.43
N GLY A 66 13.33 8.31 -31.01
CA GLY A 66 13.93 6.98 -31.15
C GLY A 66 14.77 6.53 -29.93
N LEU A 67 15.94 5.95 -30.20
CA LEU A 67 16.97 5.56 -29.20
C LEU A 67 17.88 6.74 -28.76
N SER A 68 17.42 7.97 -28.85
CA SER A 68 18.16 9.12 -28.34
C SER A 68 18.24 9.09 -26.80
N LEU A 69 19.26 9.68 -26.22
CA LEU A 69 19.40 9.79 -24.75
C LEU A 69 18.14 10.43 -24.14
N LEU A 70 17.56 11.42 -24.79
CA LEU A 70 16.32 12.06 -24.36
C LEU A 70 15.14 11.11 -24.39
N GLY A 71 14.97 10.31 -25.44
CA GLY A 71 13.92 9.29 -25.55
C GLY A 71 14.04 8.24 -24.46
N ILE A 72 15.25 7.78 -24.15
CA ILE A 72 15.49 6.82 -23.06
C ILE A 72 15.12 7.43 -21.70
N VAL A 73 15.55 8.65 -21.39
CA VAL A 73 15.23 9.35 -20.15
C VAL A 73 13.71 9.55 -20.01
N SER A 74 13.05 10.02 -21.08
CA SER A 74 11.60 10.20 -21.10
C SER A 74 10.85 8.88 -20.90
N GLY A 75 11.31 7.81 -21.53
CA GLY A 75 10.76 6.46 -21.34
C GLY A 75 10.90 5.96 -19.90
N ILE A 76 12.05 6.19 -19.25
CA ILE A 76 12.26 5.85 -17.84
C ILE A 76 11.33 6.67 -16.94
N VAL A 77 11.24 7.97 -17.16
CA VAL A 77 10.34 8.84 -16.40
C VAL A 77 8.89 8.40 -16.57
N PHE A 78 8.44 8.14 -17.80
CA PHE A 78 7.11 7.62 -18.08
C PHE A 78 6.85 6.29 -17.38
N TRP A 79 7.79 5.35 -17.44
CA TRP A 79 7.66 4.07 -16.72
C TRP A 79 7.54 4.27 -15.21
N LEU A 80 8.36 5.12 -14.59
CA LEU A 80 8.28 5.44 -13.16
C LEU A 80 6.91 6.00 -12.80
N LEU A 81 6.38 6.94 -13.59
CA LEU A 81 5.07 7.53 -13.37
C LEU A 81 3.95 6.49 -13.49
N LEU A 82 3.99 5.67 -14.53
CA LEU A 82 3.01 4.63 -14.75
C LEU A 82 3.05 3.58 -13.63
N ALA A 83 4.24 3.07 -13.30
CA ALA A 83 4.42 1.99 -12.33
C ALA A 83 4.12 2.40 -10.88
N TYR A 84 4.54 3.60 -10.48
CA TYR A 84 4.45 4.01 -9.06
C TYR A 84 3.26 4.93 -8.75
N VAL A 85 2.62 5.48 -9.76
CA VAL A 85 1.48 6.40 -9.58
C VAL A 85 0.23 5.92 -10.30
N GLY A 86 0.31 5.64 -11.61
CA GLY A 86 -0.85 5.29 -12.43
C GLY A 86 -1.43 3.91 -12.11
N LEU A 87 -0.65 2.86 -12.23
CA LEU A 87 -1.11 1.48 -12.04
C LEU A 87 -1.60 1.19 -10.61
N PRO A 88 -0.93 1.63 -9.53
CA PRO A 88 -1.46 1.44 -8.18
C PRO A 88 -2.82 2.12 -8.00
N ARG A 89 -3.02 3.26 -8.65
CA ARG A 89 -4.30 3.96 -8.57
C ARG A 89 -5.42 3.26 -9.32
N LEU A 90 -5.13 2.74 -10.52
CA LEU A 90 -6.05 1.90 -11.27
C LEU A 90 -6.45 0.67 -10.44
N GLN A 91 -5.47 -0.01 -9.86
CA GLN A 91 -5.72 -1.18 -9.04
C GLN A 91 -6.53 -0.85 -7.78
N GLN A 92 -6.29 0.29 -7.13
CA GLN A 92 -7.10 0.76 -6.02
C GLN A 92 -8.58 0.92 -6.42
N LEU A 93 -8.85 1.42 -7.62
CA LEU A 93 -10.20 1.55 -8.13
C LEU A 93 -10.83 0.18 -8.37
N LEU A 94 -10.10 -0.72 -9.01
CA LEU A 94 -10.56 -2.09 -9.29
C LEU A 94 -10.75 -2.88 -7.99
N ALA A 95 -9.83 -2.78 -7.03
CA ALA A 95 -9.93 -3.45 -5.74
C ALA A 95 -11.21 -3.06 -4.98
N ARG A 96 -11.66 -1.82 -5.08
CA ARG A 96 -12.93 -1.37 -4.48
C ARG A 96 -14.14 -2.07 -5.07
N ILE A 97 -14.07 -2.55 -6.30
CA ILE A 97 -15.15 -3.26 -6.98
C ILE A 97 -15.12 -4.75 -6.65
N TYR A 98 -13.93 -5.35 -6.60
CA TYR A 98 -13.77 -6.80 -6.54
C TYR A 98 -13.44 -7.34 -5.15
N VAL A 99 -12.79 -6.56 -4.28
CA VAL A 99 -12.41 -7.02 -2.94
C VAL A 99 -13.55 -6.75 -1.96
N PRO A 100 -14.10 -7.77 -1.30
CA PRO A 100 -15.18 -7.59 -0.33
C PRO A 100 -14.69 -6.86 0.93
N ASP A 101 -15.59 -6.12 1.57
CA ASP A 101 -15.31 -5.38 2.82
C ASP A 101 -15.31 -6.28 4.08
N TYR A 102 -15.64 -7.57 3.95
CA TYR A 102 -15.60 -8.52 5.06
C TYR A 102 -14.28 -9.30 5.09
N PHE A 103 -13.97 -9.87 6.24
CA PHE A 103 -12.78 -10.69 6.43
C PHE A 103 -12.79 -11.93 5.53
N ILE A 104 -11.74 -12.10 4.75
CA ILE A 104 -11.57 -13.20 3.78
C ILE A 104 -10.30 -14.02 4.03
N GLY A 105 -9.67 -13.91 5.21
CA GLY A 105 -8.41 -14.60 5.51
C GLY A 105 -7.21 -14.03 4.78
N ARG A 106 -7.28 -12.79 4.29
CA ARG A 106 -6.15 -12.10 3.63
C ARG A 106 -6.01 -10.67 4.12
N ALA A 107 -4.77 -10.24 4.31
CA ALA A 107 -4.45 -8.83 4.47
C ALA A 107 -4.59 -8.10 3.13
N VAL A 108 -4.72 -6.79 3.18
CA VAL A 108 -4.81 -5.94 1.97
C VAL A 108 -3.79 -4.80 2.06
N THR A 109 -3.30 -4.36 0.92
CA THR A 109 -2.47 -3.15 0.85
C THR A 109 -3.30 -1.90 1.15
N ASP A 110 -2.65 -0.77 1.35
CA ASP A 110 -3.31 0.54 1.51
C ASP A 110 -4.15 0.95 0.28
N VAL A 111 -3.79 0.42 -0.88
CA VAL A 111 -4.55 0.60 -2.14
C VAL A 111 -5.65 -0.46 -2.33
N GLY A 112 -5.79 -1.41 -1.40
CA GLY A 112 -6.85 -2.42 -1.40
C GLY A 112 -6.54 -3.69 -2.20
N LEU A 113 -5.29 -3.88 -2.64
CA LEU A 113 -4.87 -5.13 -3.27
C LEU A 113 -4.76 -6.25 -2.23
N LEU A 114 -5.03 -7.47 -2.65
CA LEU A 114 -4.84 -8.65 -1.82
C LEU A 114 -3.35 -8.83 -1.51
N GLY A 115 -3.03 -8.85 -0.23
CA GLY A 115 -1.69 -9.11 0.29
C GLY A 115 -1.55 -10.54 0.81
N ASP A 116 -0.86 -10.68 1.95
CA ASP A 116 -0.53 -11.95 2.56
C ASP A 116 -1.76 -12.74 3.02
N VAL A 117 -1.66 -14.05 2.97
CA VAL A 117 -2.64 -14.97 3.52
C VAL A 117 -2.49 -15.02 5.04
N VAL A 118 -3.61 -14.87 5.76
CA VAL A 118 -3.66 -15.12 7.21
C VAL A 118 -3.63 -16.63 7.43
N ASN A 119 -2.47 -17.15 7.81
CA ASN A 119 -2.22 -18.59 7.98
C ASN A 119 -1.75 -18.96 9.39
N LEU A 120 -1.59 -17.95 10.27
CA LEU A 120 -1.08 -18.11 11.63
C LEU A 120 -1.91 -17.24 12.58
N ALA A 121 -1.99 -17.67 13.85
CA ALA A 121 -2.55 -16.91 14.96
C ALA A 121 -1.72 -17.13 16.22
N ALA A 122 -1.89 -16.26 17.22
CA ALA A 122 -1.27 -16.43 18.53
C ALA A 122 -2.25 -16.05 19.65
N ASP A 123 -2.14 -16.77 20.76
CA ASP A 123 -2.75 -16.42 22.04
C ASP A 123 -1.65 -15.89 22.97
N GLY A 124 -1.93 -14.84 23.72
CA GLY A 124 -1.02 -14.18 24.65
C GLY A 124 -0.89 -12.69 24.43
N SER A 125 -0.17 -12.01 25.32
CA SER A 125 0.10 -10.58 25.22
C SER A 125 1.08 -10.26 24.09
N ALA A 126 1.24 -8.98 23.75
CA ALA A 126 2.26 -8.54 22.80
C ALA A 126 3.68 -8.89 23.30
N GLU A 127 3.90 -8.77 24.59
CA GLU A 127 5.15 -9.08 25.28
C GLU A 127 5.46 -10.58 25.18
N ASP A 128 4.45 -11.44 25.31
CA ASP A 128 4.61 -12.90 25.16
C ASP A 128 5.01 -13.26 23.71
N VAL A 129 4.35 -12.66 22.72
CA VAL A 129 4.71 -12.84 21.32
C VAL A 129 6.14 -12.32 21.06
N HIS A 130 6.53 -11.16 21.62
CA HIS A 130 7.88 -10.63 21.49
C HIS A 130 8.93 -11.55 22.07
N GLU A 131 8.68 -12.11 23.25
CA GLU A 131 9.56 -13.05 23.91
C GLU A 131 9.71 -14.34 23.10
N ALA A 132 8.57 -14.92 22.65
CA ALA A 132 8.58 -16.12 21.83
C ALA A 132 9.39 -15.96 20.54
N MET A 133 9.13 -14.88 19.80
CA MET A 133 9.80 -14.61 18.52
C MET A 133 11.30 -14.33 18.72
N THR A 134 11.65 -13.59 19.76
CA THR A 134 13.06 -13.28 20.07
C THR A 134 13.82 -14.55 20.45
N ARG A 135 13.26 -15.41 21.31
CA ARG A 135 13.86 -16.70 21.64
C ARG A 135 14.01 -17.60 20.43
N ALA A 136 13.06 -17.54 19.50
CA ALA A 136 13.10 -18.28 18.24
C ALA A 136 14.08 -17.71 17.20
N GLY A 137 14.85 -16.66 17.54
CA GLY A 137 15.87 -16.08 16.67
C GLY A 137 15.34 -15.15 15.59
N TRP A 138 14.11 -14.62 15.78
CA TRP A 138 13.52 -13.65 14.88
C TRP A 138 13.88 -12.23 15.31
N THR A 139 14.16 -11.36 14.32
CA THR A 139 14.45 -9.95 14.54
C THR A 139 13.20 -9.13 14.27
N ARG A 140 12.84 -8.23 15.18
CA ARG A 140 11.74 -7.31 14.96
C ARG A 140 12.10 -6.32 13.85
N ALA A 141 11.22 -6.20 12.85
CA ALA A 141 11.40 -5.27 11.75
C ALA A 141 11.28 -3.81 12.22
N ASP A 142 12.10 -2.93 11.65
CA ASP A 142 12.02 -1.49 11.88
C ASP A 142 10.72 -0.89 11.31
N ASP A 143 10.28 0.21 11.88
CA ASP A 143 9.19 0.99 11.31
C ASP A 143 9.60 1.59 9.96
N VAL A 144 8.63 1.70 9.03
CA VAL A 144 8.86 2.33 7.72
C VAL A 144 9.03 3.83 7.89
N THR A 145 10.26 4.30 7.73
CA THR A 145 10.68 5.71 7.79
C THR A 145 11.51 6.05 6.56
N LEU A 146 11.73 7.33 6.27
CA LEU A 146 12.65 7.72 5.19
C LEU A 146 14.06 7.18 5.40
N ARG A 147 14.52 7.11 6.66
CA ARG A 147 15.85 6.57 7.02
C ARG A 147 15.91 5.07 6.78
N SER A 148 14.91 4.30 7.23
CA SER A 148 14.88 2.86 7.03
C SER A 148 14.67 2.51 5.55
N SER A 149 13.86 3.27 4.81
CA SER A 149 13.68 3.10 3.35
C SER A 149 14.98 3.35 2.59
N TRP A 150 15.75 4.38 2.95
CA TRP A 150 17.09 4.60 2.40
C TRP A 150 18.05 3.46 2.77
N GLY A 151 17.96 2.94 3.99
CA GLY A 151 18.68 1.75 4.45
C GLY A 151 18.45 0.54 3.55
N ILE A 152 17.20 0.28 3.14
CA ILE A 152 16.86 -0.81 2.19
C ILE A 152 17.56 -0.59 0.85
N VAL A 153 17.46 0.62 0.27
CA VAL A 153 18.09 0.91 -1.03
C VAL A 153 19.59 0.70 -0.97
N VAL A 154 20.25 1.23 0.07
CA VAL A 154 21.71 1.08 0.25
C VAL A 154 22.09 -0.38 0.45
N SER A 155 21.36 -1.12 1.29
CA SER A 155 21.63 -2.54 1.55
C SER A 155 21.44 -3.40 0.31
N ALA A 156 20.39 -3.15 -0.46
CA ALA A 156 20.11 -3.86 -1.71
C ALA A 156 21.20 -3.59 -2.77
N VAL A 157 21.61 -2.33 -2.95
CA VAL A 157 22.65 -1.95 -3.93
C VAL A 157 24.01 -2.48 -3.52
N LEU A 158 24.37 -2.40 -2.23
CA LEU A 158 25.66 -2.84 -1.72
C LEU A 158 25.69 -4.31 -1.31
N ARG A 159 24.59 -5.04 -1.46
CA ARG A 159 24.42 -6.44 -1.03
C ARG A 159 24.84 -6.65 0.43
N ARG A 160 24.39 -5.72 1.30
CA ARG A 160 24.66 -5.78 2.75
C ARG A 160 23.44 -6.33 3.46
N SER A 161 23.69 -7.08 4.55
CA SER A 161 22.66 -7.52 5.49
C SER A 161 21.95 -6.34 6.14
N TYR A 162 20.62 -6.43 6.29
CA TYR A 162 19.79 -5.51 7.07
C TYR A 162 18.69 -6.32 7.79
N PRO A 163 19.03 -7.02 8.88
CA PRO A 163 18.13 -7.97 9.55
C PRO A 163 16.84 -7.36 10.11
N ALA A 164 16.82 -6.06 10.35
CA ALA A 164 15.65 -5.32 10.82
C ALA A 164 15.01 -4.46 9.69
N ALA A 165 15.16 -4.89 8.43
CA ALA A 165 14.62 -4.11 7.32
C ALA A 165 13.09 -3.95 7.44
N PRO A 166 12.52 -2.75 7.18
CA PRO A 166 11.09 -2.54 7.32
C PRO A 166 10.30 -3.36 6.31
N VAL A 167 9.19 -3.90 6.76
CA VAL A 167 8.23 -4.65 5.95
C VAL A 167 7.13 -3.71 5.45
N SER A 168 6.71 -3.87 4.20
CA SER A 168 5.61 -3.08 3.63
C SER A 168 4.35 -3.17 4.50
N PRO A 169 3.66 -2.04 4.76
CA PRO A 169 2.46 -2.05 5.57
C PRO A 169 1.31 -2.77 4.86
N LEU A 170 0.70 -3.71 5.56
CA LEU A 170 -0.53 -4.37 5.15
C LEU A 170 -1.64 -4.14 6.17
N LEU A 171 -2.87 -4.12 5.71
CA LEU A 171 -4.04 -3.83 6.54
C LEU A 171 -4.86 -5.10 6.77
N LEU A 172 -5.23 -5.34 8.03
CA LEU A 172 -6.25 -6.30 8.41
C LEU A 172 -7.24 -5.60 9.35
N PHE A 173 -8.53 -5.82 9.19
CA PHE A 173 -9.57 -5.07 9.91
C PHE A 173 -9.45 -3.53 9.75
N GLY A 174 -8.91 -3.06 8.64
CA GLY A 174 -8.65 -1.64 8.40
C GLY A 174 -7.48 -1.05 9.20
N ARG A 175 -6.70 -1.88 9.89
CA ARG A 175 -5.53 -1.49 10.70
C ARG A 175 -4.25 -2.09 10.13
N GLN A 176 -3.17 -1.33 10.19
CA GLN A 176 -1.83 -1.84 9.86
C GLN A 176 -1.39 -2.88 10.89
N GLN A 177 -0.48 -3.78 10.50
CA GLN A 177 0.17 -4.68 11.46
C GLN A 177 0.74 -3.90 12.65
N ALA A 178 0.62 -4.48 13.85
CA ALA A 178 1.18 -3.88 15.06
C ALA A 178 2.70 -4.01 15.08
N PHE A 179 3.20 -5.13 14.60
CA PHE A 179 4.62 -5.42 14.45
C PHE A 179 4.84 -6.54 13.42
N ALA A 180 6.07 -6.64 12.97
CA ALA A 180 6.52 -7.72 12.10
C ALA A 180 7.89 -8.23 12.57
N TYR A 181 8.20 -9.46 12.19
CA TYR A 181 9.51 -10.08 12.44
C TYR A 181 10.08 -10.60 11.13
N GLU A 182 11.40 -10.63 11.08
CA GLU A 182 12.17 -11.09 9.95
C GLU A 182 13.30 -12.02 10.39
N GLN A 183 13.67 -12.91 9.48
CA GLN A 183 14.87 -13.73 9.59
C GLN A 183 15.50 -13.84 8.20
N GLU A 184 16.71 -13.29 8.05
CA GLU A 184 17.46 -13.36 6.80
C GLU A 184 17.98 -14.78 6.56
N VAL A 185 18.02 -15.17 5.29
CA VAL A 185 18.65 -16.44 4.87
C VAL A 185 20.06 -16.15 4.37
N ASP A 186 21.05 -16.79 4.97
CA ASP A 186 22.47 -16.68 4.59
C ASP A 186 23.01 -15.24 4.49
N GLY A 187 22.45 -14.31 5.29
CA GLY A 187 22.83 -12.88 5.24
C GLY A 187 22.43 -12.16 3.95
N ASN A 188 21.48 -12.70 3.20
CA ASN A 188 21.00 -12.13 1.96
C ASN A 188 19.70 -11.34 2.18
N ALA A 189 19.78 -10.03 2.14
CA ALA A 189 18.61 -9.13 2.33
C ALA A 189 17.47 -9.31 1.29
N SER A 190 17.70 -10.03 0.20
CA SER A 190 16.67 -10.33 -0.81
C SER A 190 15.92 -11.64 -0.58
N GLN A 191 16.40 -12.47 0.36
CA GLN A 191 15.79 -13.74 0.76
C GLN A 191 15.59 -13.73 2.26
N ARG A 192 14.32 -13.69 2.68
CA ARG A 192 14.00 -13.57 4.09
C ARG A 192 12.65 -14.16 4.42
N HIS A 193 12.59 -14.76 5.57
CA HIS A 193 11.36 -15.13 6.24
C HIS A 193 10.77 -13.88 6.88
N HIS A 194 9.47 -13.68 6.81
CA HIS A 194 8.82 -12.62 7.57
C HIS A 194 7.43 -13.03 8.03
N VAL A 195 7.03 -12.49 9.18
CA VAL A 195 5.71 -12.69 9.75
C VAL A 195 5.17 -11.37 10.30
N ARG A 196 3.92 -11.05 9.99
CA ARG A 196 3.19 -9.86 10.42
C ARG A 196 2.12 -10.22 11.40
N PHE A 197 1.91 -9.40 12.43
CA PHE A 197 0.91 -9.62 13.47
C PHE A 197 -0.08 -8.46 13.55
N TRP A 198 -1.36 -8.80 13.63
CA TRP A 198 -2.47 -7.85 13.83
C TRP A 198 -3.25 -8.24 15.07
N PRO A 199 -3.56 -7.26 15.97
CA PRO A 199 -4.43 -7.53 17.10
C PRO A 199 -5.85 -7.78 16.60
N VAL A 200 -6.49 -8.79 17.15
CA VAL A 200 -7.89 -9.12 16.85
C VAL A 200 -8.79 -8.07 17.51
N PRO A 201 -9.82 -7.54 16.82
CA PRO A 201 -10.76 -6.60 17.42
C PRO A 201 -11.52 -7.24 18.59
N GLU A 202 -11.80 -6.44 19.63
CA GLU A 202 -12.55 -6.90 20.79
C GLU A 202 -13.91 -7.49 20.38
N GLY A 203 -14.24 -8.65 20.93
CA GLY A 203 -15.48 -9.36 20.64
C GLY A 203 -15.54 -10.08 19.31
N TRP A 204 -14.52 -9.91 18.44
CA TRP A 204 -14.45 -10.66 17.19
C TRP A 204 -14.01 -12.10 17.44
N VAL A 205 -14.60 -13.04 16.70
CA VAL A 205 -14.29 -14.46 16.79
C VAL A 205 -14.01 -15.03 15.41
N LEU A 206 -13.12 -16.02 15.35
CA LEU A 206 -12.85 -16.79 14.15
C LEU A 206 -14.09 -17.60 13.73
N PRO A 207 -14.19 -17.98 12.46
CA PRO A 207 -15.16 -18.99 12.01
C PRO A 207 -15.11 -20.21 12.92
N GLY A 208 -16.27 -20.70 13.36
CA GLY A 208 -16.37 -21.77 14.37
C GLY A 208 -16.37 -21.29 15.82
N GLY A 209 -16.33 -19.97 16.08
CA GLY A 209 -16.45 -19.38 17.43
C GLY A 209 -15.16 -19.39 18.25
N PHE A 210 -14.01 -19.65 17.63
CA PHE A 210 -12.71 -19.62 18.31
C PHE A 210 -12.27 -18.18 18.60
N ARG A 211 -11.59 -17.98 19.72
CA ARG A 211 -10.95 -16.70 20.06
C ARG A 211 -9.45 -16.83 19.96
N VAL A 212 -8.82 -15.78 19.48
CA VAL A 212 -7.36 -15.59 19.46
C VAL A 212 -7.06 -14.12 19.71
N ASP A 213 -5.89 -13.82 20.24
CA ASP A 213 -5.47 -12.44 20.51
C ASP A 213 -4.84 -11.78 19.28
N TRP A 214 -4.14 -12.58 18.47
CA TRP A 214 -3.43 -12.13 17.29
C TRP A 214 -3.76 -12.99 16.08
N LEU A 215 -3.94 -12.34 14.94
CA LEU A 215 -3.83 -12.98 13.63
C LEU A 215 -2.50 -12.60 13.00
N ALA A 216 -1.92 -13.55 12.28
CA ALA A 216 -0.65 -13.34 11.63
C ALA A 216 -0.61 -13.94 10.22
N ALA A 217 0.32 -13.42 9.43
CA ALA A 217 0.63 -13.91 8.09
C ALA A 217 2.12 -14.14 7.97
N ALA A 218 2.50 -15.37 7.72
CA ALA A 218 3.87 -15.80 7.48
C ALA A 218 4.10 -15.97 5.99
N THR A 219 5.18 -15.38 5.47
CA THR A 219 5.53 -15.35 4.04
C THR A 219 7.04 -15.37 3.87
N TYR A 220 7.52 -16.08 2.84
CA TYR A 220 8.93 -16.12 2.47
C TYR A 220 9.19 -15.31 1.20
N ASP A 221 10.07 -14.32 1.30
CA ASP A 221 10.59 -13.56 0.16
C ASP A 221 11.75 -14.33 -0.47
N ARG A 222 11.58 -14.83 -1.69
CA ARG A 222 12.59 -15.62 -2.40
C ARG A 222 13.52 -14.81 -3.28
N ALA A 223 13.12 -13.62 -3.69
CA ALA A 223 13.86 -12.76 -4.60
C ALA A 223 13.27 -11.35 -4.66
N VAL A 224 13.97 -10.44 -5.33
CA VAL A 224 13.45 -9.13 -5.76
C VAL A 224 13.21 -9.16 -7.26
N GLY A 225 12.09 -8.61 -7.73
CA GLY A 225 11.72 -8.58 -9.15
C GLY A 225 10.66 -7.54 -9.46
N LEU A 226 10.17 -7.52 -10.70
CA LEU A 226 9.08 -6.63 -11.11
C LEU A 226 7.72 -7.27 -10.82
N SER A 227 6.81 -6.48 -10.26
CA SER A 227 5.41 -6.85 -10.12
C SER A 227 4.76 -7.00 -11.51
N ALA A 228 4.00 -8.08 -11.71
CA ALA A 228 3.28 -8.29 -12.97
C ALA A 228 2.10 -7.31 -13.14
N PHE A 229 1.58 -6.74 -12.04
CA PHE A 229 0.41 -5.86 -12.07
C PHE A 229 0.76 -4.37 -12.00
N THR A 230 1.82 -4.03 -11.25
CA THR A 230 2.18 -2.62 -11.04
C THR A 230 3.44 -2.21 -11.78
N LEU A 231 4.21 -3.16 -12.32
CA LEU A 231 5.54 -2.94 -12.90
C LEU A 231 6.53 -2.30 -11.92
N GLN A 232 6.23 -2.35 -10.61
CA GLN A 232 7.10 -1.88 -9.54
C GLN A 232 8.13 -2.94 -9.18
N VAL A 233 9.29 -2.48 -8.71
CA VAL A 233 10.25 -3.37 -8.06
C VAL A 233 9.67 -3.79 -6.71
N THR A 234 9.52 -5.10 -6.49
CA THR A 234 8.94 -5.69 -5.28
C THR A 234 9.61 -7.01 -4.94
N HIS A 235 9.42 -7.48 -3.71
CA HIS A 235 9.80 -8.82 -3.32
C HIS A 235 8.89 -9.84 -3.99
N LYS A 236 9.47 -10.97 -4.37
CA LYS A 236 8.80 -12.14 -4.95
C LYS A 236 8.61 -13.17 -3.85
N VAL A 237 7.36 -13.45 -3.51
CA VAL A 237 7.03 -14.42 -2.46
C VAL A 237 7.10 -15.86 -2.97
N ASP A 238 7.34 -16.81 -2.04
CA ASP A 238 7.17 -18.24 -2.35
C ASP A 238 5.69 -18.56 -2.50
N GLY A 239 5.41 -19.46 -3.43
CA GLY A 239 4.04 -19.81 -3.77
C GLY A 239 3.30 -20.62 -2.71
N ASP A 240 3.99 -21.35 -1.87
CA ASP A 240 3.40 -22.18 -0.82
C ASP A 240 3.61 -21.53 0.56
N VAL A 241 2.60 -20.77 0.99
CA VAL A 241 2.70 -20.01 2.26
C VAL A 241 2.53 -20.91 3.49
N ASP A 242 2.10 -22.15 3.33
CA ASP A 242 1.94 -23.08 4.44
C ASP A 242 3.29 -23.62 4.90
N ILE A 243 4.26 -23.73 3.99
CA ILE A 243 5.65 -24.05 4.34
C ILE A 243 6.21 -23.01 5.28
N GLU A 244 5.97 -21.73 5.01
CA GLU A 244 6.44 -20.65 5.87
C GLU A 244 5.70 -20.62 7.21
N ARG A 245 4.38 -20.83 7.21
CA ARG A 245 3.61 -21.02 8.44
C ARG A 245 4.23 -22.11 9.32
N ASP A 246 4.51 -23.27 8.74
CA ASP A 246 5.04 -24.41 9.47
C ASP A 246 6.47 -24.17 9.95
N TYR A 247 7.25 -23.39 9.21
CA TYR A 247 8.60 -22.95 9.61
C TYR A 247 8.54 -22.03 10.83
N VAL A 248 7.69 -21.00 10.82
CA VAL A 248 7.52 -20.08 11.97
C VAL A 248 7.09 -20.87 13.21
N VAL A 249 6.07 -21.74 13.08
CA VAL A 249 5.58 -22.61 14.17
C VAL A 249 6.70 -23.50 14.68
N GLY A 250 7.49 -24.09 13.78
CA GLY A 250 8.60 -24.96 14.10
C GLY A 250 9.70 -24.26 14.91
N THR A 251 10.11 -23.06 14.47
CA THR A 251 11.14 -22.26 15.17
C THR A 251 10.70 -21.84 16.57
N VAL A 252 9.44 -21.38 16.72
CA VAL A 252 8.90 -20.98 18.01
C VAL A 252 8.82 -22.19 18.96
N ARG A 253 8.28 -23.32 18.51
CA ARG A 253 8.18 -24.52 19.35
C ARG A 253 9.52 -25.17 19.69
N TYR A 254 10.51 -25.02 18.83
CA TYR A 254 11.87 -25.46 19.13
C TYR A 254 12.51 -24.62 20.26
N ALA A 255 12.33 -23.30 20.18
CA ALA A 255 12.88 -22.36 21.16
C ALA A 255 12.11 -22.32 22.48
N VAL A 256 10.81 -22.59 22.41
CA VAL A 256 9.85 -22.56 23.54
C VAL A 256 9.04 -23.87 23.55
N PRO A 257 9.60 -24.97 24.05
CA PRO A 257 8.96 -26.30 23.98
C PRO A 257 7.62 -26.40 24.71
N GLU A 258 7.37 -25.53 25.70
CA GLU A 258 6.11 -25.44 26.44
C GLU A 258 4.96 -24.87 25.63
N THR A 259 5.23 -24.27 24.48
CA THR A 259 4.23 -23.67 23.59
C THR A 259 3.24 -24.72 23.09
N ARG A 260 1.96 -24.46 23.30
CA ARG A 260 0.87 -25.29 22.78
C ARG A 260 0.53 -24.88 21.38
N LEU A 261 0.19 -25.86 20.54
CA LEU A 261 -0.23 -25.63 19.17
C LEU A 261 -1.64 -26.17 18.97
N ARG A 262 -2.51 -25.36 18.41
CA ARG A 262 -3.83 -25.75 17.91
C ARG A 262 -3.89 -25.46 16.42
N VAL A 263 -4.62 -26.26 15.65
CA VAL A 263 -4.88 -25.96 14.25
C VAL A 263 -6.36 -25.97 13.98
N ILE A 264 -6.84 -24.97 13.31
CA ILE A 264 -8.18 -24.94 12.75
C ILE A 264 -8.02 -25.36 11.29
N GLU A 265 -8.40 -26.61 10.99
CA GLU A 265 -8.50 -27.11 9.63
C GLU A 265 -9.64 -26.38 8.91
N ASP A 266 -9.48 -26.12 7.62
CA ASP A 266 -10.50 -25.46 6.80
C ASP A 266 -10.95 -24.09 7.37
N PHE A 267 -10.04 -23.36 8.04
CA PHE A 267 -10.29 -21.98 8.48
C PHE A 267 -10.72 -21.09 7.32
N SER A 268 -10.06 -21.25 6.20
CA SER A 268 -10.47 -20.74 4.88
C SER A 268 -10.54 -21.90 3.89
N THR A 269 -11.20 -21.70 2.77
CA THR A 269 -11.12 -22.67 1.67
C THR A 269 -9.69 -22.72 1.16
N ALA A 270 -9.15 -23.90 0.92
CA ALA A 270 -7.89 -24.06 0.20
C ALA A 270 -7.98 -23.38 -1.17
N PHE A 271 -7.00 -22.58 -1.52
CA PHE A 271 -7.03 -21.86 -2.78
C PHE A 271 -5.64 -21.66 -3.39
N THR A 272 -5.65 -21.43 -4.69
CA THR A 272 -4.52 -20.86 -5.43
C THR A 272 -4.97 -19.55 -6.03
N SER A 273 -4.28 -18.47 -5.75
CA SER A 273 -4.59 -17.14 -6.29
C SER A 273 -3.31 -16.36 -6.59
N ARG A 274 -3.46 -15.10 -6.98
CA ARG A 274 -2.34 -14.17 -7.10
C ARG A 274 -2.43 -13.11 -6.02
N ASP A 275 -1.28 -12.68 -5.52
CA ASP A 275 -1.17 -11.51 -4.65
C ASP A 275 -1.15 -10.20 -5.46
N GLY A 276 -1.05 -9.07 -4.77
CA GLY A 276 -0.97 -7.74 -5.39
C GLY A 276 0.31 -7.50 -6.21
N GLY A 277 1.35 -8.32 -6.01
CA GLY A 277 2.58 -8.34 -6.81
C GLY A 277 2.47 -9.20 -8.07
N GLY A 278 1.40 -9.99 -8.20
CA GLY A 278 1.16 -10.94 -9.28
C GLY A 278 1.78 -12.31 -9.05
N ASP A 279 2.37 -12.57 -7.88
CA ASP A 279 2.93 -13.88 -7.54
C ASP A 279 1.81 -14.89 -7.23
N ILE A 280 2.05 -16.13 -7.57
CA ILE A 280 1.12 -17.21 -7.23
C ILE A 280 1.26 -17.51 -5.75
N VAL A 281 0.11 -17.58 -5.06
CA VAL A 281 0.02 -17.91 -3.64
C VAL A 281 -0.95 -19.06 -3.48
N ARG A 282 -0.53 -20.10 -2.76
CA ARG A 282 -1.29 -21.32 -2.48
C ARG A 282 -1.32 -21.57 -0.98
N THR A 283 -2.48 -21.97 -0.47
CA THR A 283 -2.68 -22.41 0.92
C THR A 283 -3.62 -23.58 1.01
N ASP A 284 -3.42 -24.42 2.03
CA ASP A 284 -4.33 -25.50 2.42
C ASP A 284 -5.58 -24.98 3.15
N GLY A 285 -5.58 -23.70 3.52
CA GLY A 285 -6.69 -23.07 4.24
C GLY A 285 -6.66 -23.28 5.76
N SER A 286 -5.67 -23.96 6.31
CA SER A 286 -5.56 -24.18 7.75
C SER A 286 -4.94 -23.01 8.47
N LEU A 287 -5.38 -22.75 9.72
CA LEU A 287 -4.85 -21.73 10.62
C LEU A 287 -4.15 -22.39 11.81
N ALA A 288 -2.85 -22.17 11.92
CA ALA A 288 -2.09 -22.63 13.08
C ALA A 288 -2.15 -21.57 14.20
N ILE A 289 -2.52 -21.96 15.41
CA ILE A 289 -2.62 -21.09 16.60
C ILE A 289 -1.53 -21.50 17.58
N VAL A 290 -0.62 -20.59 17.85
CA VAL A 290 0.48 -20.77 18.81
C VAL A 290 0.10 -20.10 20.13
N ASP A 291 0.01 -20.88 21.20
CA ASP A 291 -0.33 -20.39 22.53
C ASP A 291 0.98 -20.08 23.28
N VAL A 292 1.26 -18.79 23.43
CA VAL A 292 2.45 -18.26 24.13
C VAL A 292 2.08 -17.49 25.41
N ASP A 293 0.82 -17.60 25.85
CA ASP A 293 0.28 -16.89 27.03
C ASP A 293 1.14 -17.15 28.28
N GLY A 294 1.49 -16.07 28.97
CA GLY A 294 2.28 -16.08 30.20
C GLY A 294 3.79 -16.28 30.03
N LEU A 295 4.30 -16.33 28.79
CA LEU A 295 5.73 -16.57 28.53
C LEU A 295 6.62 -15.44 29.04
N SER A 296 6.16 -14.19 28.96
CA SER A 296 6.88 -13.00 29.46
C SER A 296 6.80 -12.86 30.99
N GLY A 297 6.03 -13.68 31.67
CA GLY A 297 5.74 -13.55 33.09
C GLY A 297 4.81 -12.39 33.44
N GLN A 298 4.28 -11.70 32.46
CA GLN A 298 3.33 -10.61 32.58
C GLN A 298 1.94 -11.11 32.17
N HIS A 299 1.12 -11.49 33.12
CA HIS A 299 -0.31 -11.75 32.86
C HIS A 299 -1.06 -10.42 32.68
N THR A 300 -0.77 -9.71 31.63
CA THR A 300 -1.60 -8.59 31.20
C THR A 300 -2.62 -9.12 30.20
N ALA A 301 -3.91 -9.07 30.61
CA ALA A 301 -4.98 -9.28 29.64
C ALA A 301 -4.66 -8.48 28.37
N PRO A 302 -4.86 -9.05 27.16
CA PRO A 302 -4.58 -8.34 25.93
C PRO A 302 -5.30 -7.00 25.99
N SER A 303 -4.52 -5.95 26.22
CA SER A 303 -5.06 -4.61 26.10
C SER A 303 -5.35 -4.45 24.62
N PRO A 304 -6.58 -4.22 24.18
CA PRO A 304 -6.87 -3.89 22.81
C PRO A 304 -6.30 -2.50 22.57
N GLY A 305 -4.98 -2.42 22.68
CA GLY A 305 -4.24 -1.23 22.33
C GLY A 305 -4.44 -1.01 20.86
N ALA A 306 -5.48 -0.22 20.51
CA ALA A 306 -5.39 0.50 19.26
C ALA A 306 -3.96 1.02 19.19
N PRO A 307 -3.20 0.79 18.11
CA PRO A 307 -1.91 1.42 17.96
C PRO A 307 -2.16 2.89 18.23
N ARG A 308 -1.69 3.37 19.38
CA ARG A 308 -1.79 4.78 19.74
C ARG A 308 -0.89 5.44 18.72
N ARG A 309 -1.50 5.89 17.62
CA ARG A 309 -0.80 6.80 16.72
C ARG A 309 -0.15 7.85 17.60
N ALA A 310 1.17 7.88 17.57
CA ALA A 310 1.89 8.86 18.36
C ALA A 310 1.23 10.22 18.14
N PRO A 311 1.05 11.05 19.19
CA PRO A 311 0.31 12.31 19.09
C PRO A 311 0.77 13.22 17.96
N TRP A 312 2.02 13.08 17.50
CA TRP A 312 2.63 13.80 16.38
C TRP A 312 2.25 13.22 15.00
N GLU A 313 1.99 11.90 14.87
CA GLU A 313 1.56 11.29 13.60
C GLU A 313 0.20 11.79 13.11
N ARG A 314 -0.64 12.26 14.04
CA ARG A 314 -1.94 12.86 13.68
C ARG A 314 -1.82 14.27 13.09
N ARG A 315 -0.65 14.91 13.16
CA ARG A 315 -0.42 16.30 12.75
C ARG A 315 0.32 16.43 11.43
N LEU A 316 0.96 15.37 10.94
CA LEU A 316 1.70 15.42 9.68
C LEU A 316 0.77 15.20 8.49
N PRO A 317 0.89 16.02 7.43
CA PRO A 317 0.17 15.79 6.20
C PRO A 317 0.62 14.46 5.54
N PRO A 318 -0.28 13.77 4.83
CA PRO A 318 0.08 12.51 4.19
C PRO A 318 1.20 12.70 3.16
N PRO A 319 2.11 11.72 3.01
CA PRO A 319 3.22 11.81 2.07
C PRO A 319 2.80 12.20 0.65
N ALA A 320 1.65 11.69 0.17
CA ALA A 320 1.10 12.04 -1.12
C ALA A 320 0.85 13.55 -1.29
N LEU A 321 0.44 14.24 -0.21
CA LEU A 321 0.22 15.69 -0.23
C LEU A 321 1.54 16.47 -0.23
N LEU A 322 2.57 15.96 0.45
CA LEU A 322 3.92 16.54 0.42
C LEU A 322 4.56 16.37 -0.96
N ILE A 323 4.44 15.18 -1.55
CA ILE A 323 4.91 14.88 -2.91
C ILE A 323 4.17 15.76 -3.93
N CYS A 324 2.85 15.94 -3.79
CA CYS A 324 2.10 16.88 -4.61
C CYS A 324 2.68 18.30 -4.55
N GLY A 325 3.00 18.78 -3.34
CA GLY A 325 3.64 20.07 -3.16
C GLY A 325 5.00 20.18 -3.84
N ALA A 326 5.82 19.14 -3.73
CA ALA A 326 7.11 19.08 -4.41
C ALA A 326 6.94 19.16 -5.94
N PHE A 327 5.99 18.42 -6.52
CA PHE A 327 5.68 18.49 -7.95
C PHE A 327 5.19 19.89 -8.37
N GLY A 328 4.30 20.50 -7.57
CA GLY A 328 3.81 21.86 -7.82
C GLY A 328 4.93 22.90 -7.78
N LEU A 329 5.85 22.79 -6.81
CA LEU A 329 7.00 23.70 -6.70
C LEU A 329 8.01 23.51 -7.84
N VAL A 330 8.35 22.27 -8.19
CA VAL A 330 9.24 21.98 -9.34
C VAL A 330 8.61 22.51 -10.62
N LYS A 331 7.31 22.28 -10.82
CA LYS A 331 6.60 22.84 -11.98
C LYS A 331 6.66 24.36 -12.00
N ALA A 332 6.39 25.03 -10.89
CA ALA A 332 6.46 26.48 -10.79
C ALA A 332 7.87 27.00 -11.14
N LEU A 333 8.92 26.33 -10.69
CA LEU A 333 10.30 26.65 -11.03
C LEU A 333 10.59 26.49 -12.51
N LEU A 334 10.18 25.37 -13.12
CA LEU A 334 10.36 25.14 -14.56
C LEU A 334 9.58 26.14 -15.41
N THR A 335 8.37 26.48 -14.99
CA THR A 335 7.55 27.51 -15.63
C THR A 335 8.22 28.88 -15.54
N LEU A 336 8.82 29.24 -14.41
CA LEU A 336 9.58 30.46 -14.22
C LEU A 336 10.83 30.50 -15.13
N ILE A 337 11.56 29.40 -15.24
CA ILE A 337 12.69 29.28 -16.15
C ILE A 337 12.25 29.49 -17.61
N GLY A 338 11.14 28.85 -18.02
CA GLY A 338 10.55 29.06 -19.35
C GLY A 338 10.14 30.51 -19.59
N ALA A 339 9.52 31.15 -18.60
CA ALA A 339 9.15 32.57 -18.70
C ALA A 339 10.35 33.50 -18.83
N ILE A 340 11.43 33.25 -18.08
CA ILE A 340 12.69 34.04 -18.20
C ILE A 340 13.31 33.84 -19.56
N THR A 341 13.40 32.60 -20.06
CA THR A 341 13.96 32.33 -21.39
C THR A 341 13.15 33.00 -22.50
N LEU A 342 11.84 32.99 -22.40
CA LEU A 342 10.94 33.67 -23.32
C LEU A 342 11.15 35.18 -23.28
N ALA A 343 11.24 35.77 -22.09
CA ALA A 343 11.49 37.21 -21.90
C ALA A 343 12.84 37.67 -22.44
N LEU A 344 13.85 36.80 -22.42
CA LEU A 344 15.18 37.12 -22.95
C LEU A 344 15.28 37.03 -24.47
N HIS A 345 14.42 36.27 -25.16
CA HIS A 345 14.49 35.98 -26.59
C HIS A 345 13.29 36.53 -27.38
N GLY A 346 12.23 36.99 -26.73
CA GLY A 346 10.98 37.45 -27.35
C GLY A 346 10.78 38.97 -27.33
N GLY A 347 9.84 39.48 -28.12
CA GLY A 347 9.40 40.89 -28.07
C GLY A 347 8.64 41.19 -26.77
N LEU A 348 8.88 42.38 -26.18
CA LEU A 348 8.45 42.72 -24.83
C LEU A 348 6.92 42.64 -24.60
N ALA A 349 6.11 43.00 -25.62
CA ALA A 349 4.67 43.11 -25.51
C ALA A 349 3.94 41.76 -25.50
N ASP A 350 4.32 40.85 -26.38
CA ASP A 350 3.70 39.50 -26.49
C ASP A 350 4.13 38.58 -25.31
N THR A 351 5.37 38.77 -24.87
CA THR A 351 5.99 38.01 -23.79
C THR A 351 5.34 38.32 -22.44
N ILE A 352 4.91 39.56 -22.16
CA ILE A 352 4.31 39.94 -20.84
C ILE A 352 3.01 39.16 -20.56
N THR A 353 2.14 39.01 -21.55
CA THR A 353 0.85 38.32 -21.37
C THR A 353 1.05 36.83 -21.09
N GLU A 354 1.94 36.18 -21.82
CA GLU A 354 2.26 34.77 -21.67
C GLU A 354 2.94 34.51 -20.31
N VAL A 355 3.94 35.30 -19.94
CA VAL A 355 4.64 35.23 -18.65
C VAL A 355 3.69 35.47 -17.50
N ALA A 356 2.81 36.47 -17.60
CA ALA A 356 1.80 36.73 -16.57
C ALA A 356 0.82 35.55 -16.40
N GLY A 357 0.35 34.94 -17.51
CA GLY A 357 -0.49 33.76 -17.49
C GLY A 357 0.18 32.58 -16.81
N MET A 358 1.43 32.29 -17.17
CA MET A 358 2.25 31.24 -16.56
C MET A 358 2.45 31.45 -15.04
N ALA A 359 2.76 32.69 -14.64
CA ALA A 359 2.96 33.04 -13.24
C ALA A 359 1.68 32.89 -12.40
N VAL A 360 0.53 33.33 -12.95
CA VAL A 360 -0.78 33.15 -12.31
C VAL A 360 -1.12 31.67 -12.12
N GLY A 361 -0.93 30.86 -13.16
CA GLY A 361 -1.18 29.41 -13.10
C GLY A 361 -0.31 28.70 -12.07
N ALA A 362 0.99 28.99 -12.06
CA ALA A 362 1.92 28.41 -11.08
C ALA A 362 1.58 28.84 -9.64
N SER A 363 1.27 30.13 -9.43
CA SER A 363 0.87 30.66 -8.14
C SER A 363 -0.43 30.06 -7.63
N ALA A 364 -1.41 29.83 -8.52
CA ALA A 364 -2.68 29.19 -8.19
C ALA A 364 -2.48 27.75 -7.70
N VAL A 365 -1.64 26.95 -8.34
CA VAL A 365 -1.33 25.58 -7.91
C VAL A 365 -0.71 25.56 -6.53
N VAL A 366 0.29 26.41 -6.27
CA VAL A 366 0.96 26.49 -4.95
C VAL A 366 0.00 26.97 -3.85
N ALA A 367 -0.81 28.00 -4.13
CA ALA A 367 -1.80 28.50 -3.18
C ALA A 367 -2.87 27.44 -2.84
N LEU A 368 -3.42 26.77 -3.86
CA LEU A 368 -4.43 25.72 -3.67
C LEU A 368 -3.85 24.52 -2.92
N TRP A 369 -2.60 24.16 -3.15
CA TRP A 369 -1.89 23.16 -2.35
C TRP A 369 -1.80 23.60 -0.88
N GLY A 370 -1.43 24.86 -0.59
CA GLY A 370 -1.40 25.41 0.76
C GLY A 370 -2.76 25.35 1.47
N PHE A 371 -3.85 25.69 0.77
CA PHE A 371 -5.20 25.52 1.30
C PHE A 371 -5.59 24.05 1.51
N THR A 372 -5.11 23.14 0.68
CA THR A 372 -5.32 21.70 0.85
C THR A 372 -4.56 21.17 2.07
N LEU A 373 -3.36 21.66 2.36
CA LEU A 373 -2.65 21.43 3.62
C LEU A 373 -3.49 21.91 4.83
N GLY A 374 -4.16 23.04 4.71
CA GLY A 374 -5.11 23.58 5.68
C GLY A 374 -6.46 22.84 5.76
N ARG A 375 -6.54 21.62 5.19
CA ARG A 375 -7.73 20.74 5.20
C ARG A 375 -8.97 21.32 4.53
N ARG A 376 -8.82 22.20 3.53
CA ARG A 376 -9.95 22.78 2.77
C ARG A 376 -10.35 21.87 1.63
N ARG A 377 -11.56 21.26 1.69
CA ARG A 377 -12.06 20.32 0.68
C ARG A 377 -12.18 20.95 -0.70
N TRP A 378 -12.74 22.16 -0.77
CA TRP A 378 -12.91 22.88 -2.03
C TRP A 378 -11.58 23.14 -2.74
N ALA A 379 -10.50 23.43 -1.99
CA ALA A 379 -9.19 23.70 -2.54
C ALA A 379 -8.59 22.45 -3.20
N ARG A 380 -8.82 21.27 -2.63
CA ARG A 380 -8.43 20.00 -3.22
C ARG A 380 -9.09 19.77 -4.59
N THR A 381 -10.42 19.94 -4.68
CA THR A 381 -11.17 19.75 -5.92
C THR A 381 -10.75 20.78 -6.98
N LEU A 382 -10.58 22.03 -6.57
CA LEU A 382 -10.13 23.08 -7.47
C LEU A 382 -8.70 22.86 -7.96
N LEU A 383 -7.80 22.35 -7.08
CA LEU A 383 -6.43 22.00 -7.48
C LEU A 383 -6.41 20.90 -8.55
N MET A 384 -7.25 19.86 -8.40
CA MET A 384 -7.40 18.83 -9.43
C MET A 384 -7.94 19.42 -10.76
N ALA A 385 -8.95 20.30 -10.69
CA ALA A 385 -9.51 20.94 -11.88
C ALA A 385 -8.49 21.83 -12.59
N VAL A 386 -7.77 22.68 -11.87
CA VAL A 386 -6.72 23.56 -12.44
C VAL A 386 -5.61 22.73 -13.08
N ALA A 387 -5.13 21.70 -12.38
CA ALA A 387 -4.09 20.83 -12.92
C ALA A 387 -4.57 20.05 -14.17
N THR A 388 -5.87 19.69 -14.23
CA THR A 388 -6.45 19.02 -15.40
C THR A 388 -6.52 19.97 -16.61
N VAL A 389 -7.03 21.18 -16.42
CA VAL A 389 -7.10 22.18 -17.49
C VAL A 389 -5.71 22.48 -18.03
N ASP A 390 -4.75 22.66 -17.14
CA ASP A 390 -3.37 22.92 -17.51
C ASP A 390 -2.74 21.74 -18.28
N ALA A 391 -2.90 20.50 -17.82
CA ALA A 391 -2.39 19.32 -18.50
C ALA A 391 -3.01 19.13 -19.89
N VAL A 392 -4.34 19.33 -20.02
CA VAL A 392 -5.04 19.26 -21.32
C VAL A 392 -4.54 20.33 -22.25
N SER A 393 -4.42 21.58 -21.79
CA SER A 393 -3.94 22.70 -22.62
C SER A 393 -2.52 22.43 -23.15
N GLN A 394 -1.64 21.93 -22.30
CA GLN A 394 -0.26 21.60 -22.71
C GLN A 394 -0.22 20.42 -23.68
N LEU A 395 -1.04 19.38 -23.48
CA LEU A 395 -1.11 18.24 -24.42
C LEU A 395 -1.66 18.64 -25.79
N VAL A 396 -2.66 19.53 -25.83
CA VAL A 396 -3.16 20.07 -27.11
C VAL A 396 -2.07 20.84 -27.85
N LEU A 397 -1.28 21.63 -27.14
CA LEU A 397 -0.11 22.34 -27.75
C LEU A 397 0.96 21.36 -28.23
N LEU A 398 1.25 20.30 -27.44
CA LEU A 398 2.19 19.25 -27.82
C LEU A 398 1.79 18.51 -29.10
N SER A 399 0.51 18.18 -29.25
CA SER A 399 0.01 17.45 -30.44
C SER A 399 0.14 18.26 -31.75
N GLY A 400 0.36 19.56 -31.65
CA GLY A 400 0.59 20.45 -32.80
C GLY A 400 2.08 20.66 -33.13
N ASP A 401 3.00 20.20 -32.27
CA ASP A 401 4.44 20.42 -32.42
C ASP A 401 5.17 19.11 -32.77
N ALA A 402 5.87 19.11 -33.91
CA ALA A 402 6.63 17.93 -34.37
C ALA A 402 7.80 17.56 -33.43
N HIS A 403 8.32 18.54 -32.66
CA HIS A 403 9.45 18.33 -31.75
C HIS A 403 9.21 19.02 -30.38
N PRO A 404 8.37 18.43 -29.52
CA PRO A 404 8.04 19.04 -28.23
C PRO A 404 9.29 19.21 -27.37
N GLY A 405 9.51 20.43 -26.87
CA GLY A 405 10.62 20.73 -25.98
C GLY A 405 10.52 19.98 -24.65
N LEU A 406 11.66 19.57 -24.11
CA LEU A 406 11.78 18.84 -22.84
C LEU A 406 11.04 19.54 -21.69
N LEU A 407 11.05 20.87 -21.69
CA LEU A 407 10.41 21.68 -20.65
C LEU A 407 8.88 21.50 -20.66
N VAL A 408 8.26 21.45 -21.83
CA VAL A 408 6.81 21.27 -21.99
C VAL A 408 6.41 19.85 -21.58
N LEU A 409 7.19 18.83 -22.00
CA LEU A 409 6.97 17.44 -21.56
C LEU A 409 7.07 17.30 -20.04
N ALA A 410 8.08 17.91 -19.42
CA ALA A 410 8.28 17.88 -17.98
C ALA A 410 7.14 18.57 -17.21
N THR A 411 6.73 19.77 -17.64
CA THR A 411 5.66 20.53 -16.98
C THR A 411 4.30 19.86 -17.14
N THR A 412 4.01 19.26 -18.30
CA THR A 412 2.81 18.46 -18.55
C THR A 412 2.77 17.23 -17.64
N SER A 413 3.87 16.49 -17.56
CA SER A 413 4.00 15.32 -16.68
C SER A 413 3.74 15.69 -15.21
N LEU A 414 4.30 16.80 -14.75
CA LEU A 414 4.10 17.28 -13.38
C LEU A 414 2.64 17.65 -13.10
N SER A 415 1.89 18.19 -14.05
CA SER A 415 0.46 18.47 -13.89
C SER A 415 -0.36 17.21 -13.73
N VAL A 416 -0.10 16.19 -14.54
CA VAL A 416 -0.74 14.87 -14.39
C VAL A 416 -0.42 14.26 -13.03
N LEU A 417 0.82 14.36 -12.55
CA LEU A 417 1.23 13.87 -11.25
C LEU A 417 0.53 14.59 -10.09
N VAL A 418 0.31 15.89 -10.20
CA VAL A 418 -0.48 16.65 -9.22
C VAL A 418 -1.90 16.09 -9.15
N ILE A 419 -2.57 15.83 -10.28
CA ILE A 419 -3.92 15.26 -10.30
C ILE A 419 -3.93 13.90 -9.58
N VAL A 420 -3.03 13.00 -9.94
CA VAL A 420 -3.00 11.64 -9.40
C VAL A 420 -2.69 11.63 -7.90
N THR A 421 -1.74 12.44 -7.45
CA THR A 421 -1.38 12.51 -6.02
C THR A 421 -2.48 13.13 -5.17
N VAL A 422 -3.11 14.22 -5.62
CA VAL A 422 -4.19 14.91 -4.89
C VAL A 422 -5.49 14.09 -4.89
N SER A 423 -5.78 13.31 -5.93
CA SER A 423 -6.94 12.42 -5.97
C SER A 423 -6.81 11.20 -5.05
N SER A 424 -5.66 10.99 -4.38
CA SER A 424 -5.42 9.85 -3.50
C SER A 424 -6.36 9.84 -2.28
N THR A 425 -6.67 8.62 -1.79
CA THR A 425 -7.53 8.44 -0.60
C THR A 425 -6.91 9.01 0.66
N SER A 426 -5.58 9.01 0.78
CA SER A 426 -4.87 9.58 1.93
C SER A 426 -5.06 11.11 2.00
N VAL A 427 -4.98 11.80 0.86
CA VAL A 427 -5.26 13.26 0.79
C VAL A 427 -6.75 13.54 1.02
N ARG A 428 -7.66 12.69 0.50
CA ARG A 428 -9.08 12.81 0.80
C ARG A 428 -9.37 12.67 2.29
N ARG A 429 -8.83 11.65 2.95
CA ARG A 429 -8.97 11.47 4.41
C ARG A 429 -8.42 12.67 5.19
N TRP A 430 -7.32 13.23 4.75
CA TRP A 430 -6.73 14.43 5.34
C TRP A 430 -7.67 15.62 5.34
N VAL A 431 -8.28 15.95 4.18
CA VAL A 431 -9.18 17.11 4.06
C VAL A 431 -10.58 16.86 4.63
N THR A 432 -11.03 15.60 4.72
CA THR A 432 -12.34 15.25 5.28
C THR A 432 -12.32 15.05 6.80
N GLY A 433 -11.14 14.89 7.39
CA GLY A 433 -10.99 14.58 8.82
C GLY A 433 -11.47 13.19 9.21
N ARG A 434 -11.79 12.32 8.23
CA ARG A 434 -12.18 10.92 8.47
C ARG A 434 -10.91 10.09 8.60
N ALA A 435 -10.77 9.43 9.76
CA ALA A 435 -9.68 8.50 10.02
C ALA A 435 -9.87 7.20 9.27
#